data_bb0ea9e926daaf9c185cab3b1e5a200f
#
_entry.id   bb0ea9e926daaf9c185cab3b1e5a200f
#
_cell.length_a   1.000
_cell.length_b   1.000
_cell.length_c   1.000
_cell.angle_alpha   90.00
_cell.angle_beta   90.00
_cell.angle_gamma   90.00
#
_symmetry.space_group_name_H-M   'P 1'
#
loop_
_entity.id
_entity.type
_entity.pdbx_description
1 polymer ?
#
loop_
_entity_poly.entity_id
_entity_poly.type
_entity_poly.pdbx_seq_one_letter_code
_entity_poly.pdbx_strand_id
1 'polypeptide(L)'
;MKKWENGQMDEIGTPIEKLNQDKFQSNSEDFLKYISIYMEEQKKIKLGGGTIAIVPGAFKPPHKGHADMVRQYAQMADEVVVLISKPLKQARKLPNGREITAEDSLKIWDLLVGDLPNVTIGVFNDPDIRSPMSAAYAIAGAPADREAAAAKVEPGMDAIQPGTEIILGASTKGGDAKRWTAAQKYIGGGPEGDLILIDPAMSVVKPLERDDGEPYSATDMRELLGDAQNNIPALEDFIGKGNVPELLSILGLGAPIEEISGMGNGAVGGGSGGSVPLRRSSSGRGPGNRDAKKKSKKKK
;
A
#
# COMPACT_ATOMS: atom_id res chain seq x y z
N MET A 1 -31.14 -0.88 26.74
CA MET A 1 -30.50 -2.20 26.62
C MET A 1 -31.41 -3.08 25.77
N LYS A 2 -31.06 -3.37 24.54
CA LYS A 2 -31.76 -4.34 23.69
C LYS A 2 -31.19 -5.73 24.02
N LYS A 3 -32.07 -6.67 24.36
CA LYS A 3 -31.71 -8.02 24.74
C LYS A 3 -31.41 -8.82 23.47
N TRP A 4 -30.25 -9.42 23.42
CA TRP A 4 -29.82 -10.30 22.34
C TRP A 4 -30.55 -11.63 22.47
N GLU A 5 -31.42 -11.95 21.54
CA GLU A 5 -31.93 -13.31 21.36
C GLU A 5 -31.34 -13.84 20.04
N ASN A 6 -30.53 -14.89 20.14
CA ASN A 6 -29.89 -15.63 19.05
C ASN A 6 -28.73 -14.96 18.28
N GLY A 7 -27.89 -14.24 18.95
CA GLY A 7 -26.43 -14.29 18.69
C GLY A 7 -25.84 -13.50 17.52
N GLN A 8 -26.60 -13.05 16.55
CA GLN A 8 -26.01 -12.24 15.46
C GLN A 8 -26.97 -11.13 15.01
N MET A 9 -26.53 -9.91 15.19
CA MET A 9 -27.13 -8.72 14.61
C MET A 9 -26.09 -8.13 13.62
N ASP A 10 -26.55 -7.62 12.47
CA ASP A 10 -25.73 -6.75 11.68
C ASP A 10 -25.44 -5.43 12.43
N GLU A 11 -24.48 -4.67 12.00
CA GLU A 11 -24.09 -3.40 12.64
C GLU A 11 -25.20 -2.34 12.59
N ILE A 12 -26.24 -2.55 11.78
CA ILE A 12 -27.44 -1.72 11.68
C ILE A 12 -28.51 -2.20 12.69
N GLY A 13 -28.28 -3.32 13.37
CA GLY A 13 -29.15 -3.86 14.41
C GLY A 13 -30.33 -4.68 13.89
N THR A 14 -30.27 -5.14 12.65
CA THR A 14 -31.28 -6.03 12.06
C THR A 14 -30.81 -7.49 12.13
N PRO A 15 -31.59 -8.45 12.65
CA PRO A 15 -31.17 -9.84 12.64
C PRO A 15 -31.04 -10.36 11.20
N ILE A 16 -29.87 -10.88 10.86
CA ILE A 16 -29.56 -11.42 9.52
C ILE A 16 -30.57 -12.50 9.10
N GLU A 17 -31.07 -13.32 10.05
CA GLU A 17 -32.07 -14.32 9.78
C GLU A 17 -33.45 -13.76 9.37
N LYS A 18 -33.86 -12.58 9.88
CA LYS A 18 -35.11 -11.92 9.46
C LYS A 18 -35.02 -11.29 8.08
N LEU A 19 -33.83 -10.82 7.70
CA LEU A 19 -33.57 -10.29 6.37
C LEU A 19 -33.75 -11.36 5.27
N ASN A 20 -33.42 -12.63 5.58
CA ASN A 20 -33.46 -13.71 4.60
C ASN A 20 -34.90 -14.25 4.33
N GLN A 21 -35.86 -14.04 5.19
CA GLN A 21 -37.15 -14.72 5.04
C GLN A 21 -38.30 -13.85 4.49
N ASP A 22 -38.33 -12.55 4.81
CA ASP A 22 -39.54 -11.78 4.53
C ASP A 22 -39.43 -10.80 3.30
N LYS A 23 -38.25 -10.44 2.88
CA LYS A 23 -38.05 -9.43 1.81
C LYS A 23 -37.55 -9.97 0.47
N PHE A 24 -36.96 -11.16 0.42
CA PHE A 24 -36.23 -11.63 -0.75
C PHE A 24 -36.75 -12.92 -1.39
N GLN A 25 -37.93 -13.39 -0.97
CA GLN A 25 -38.54 -14.62 -1.52
C GLN A 25 -38.95 -14.51 -3.00
N SER A 26 -38.96 -13.31 -3.59
CA SER A 26 -39.54 -13.12 -4.92
C SER A 26 -38.59 -12.69 -6.01
N ASN A 27 -37.36 -12.23 -5.69
CA ASN A 27 -36.45 -11.73 -6.75
C ASN A 27 -34.96 -11.92 -6.38
N SER A 28 -34.32 -12.87 -7.04
CA SER A 28 -32.90 -13.18 -6.84
C SER A 28 -31.96 -11.99 -7.20
N GLU A 29 -32.38 -11.12 -8.11
CA GLU A 29 -31.59 -9.97 -8.53
C GLU A 29 -31.56 -8.89 -7.45
N ASP A 30 -32.66 -8.62 -6.78
CA ASP A 30 -32.73 -7.65 -5.68
C ASP A 30 -31.91 -8.13 -4.47
N PHE A 31 -31.92 -9.43 -4.21
CA PHE A 31 -31.05 -10.02 -3.17
C PHE A 31 -29.57 -9.87 -3.49
N LEU A 32 -29.17 -10.19 -4.71
CA LEU A 32 -27.76 -10.05 -5.13
C LEU A 32 -27.31 -8.59 -5.10
N LYS A 33 -28.17 -7.66 -5.50
CA LYS A 33 -27.91 -6.22 -5.41
C LYS A 33 -27.75 -5.76 -3.95
N TYR A 34 -28.63 -6.22 -3.07
CA TYR A 34 -28.54 -5.91 -1.64
C TYR A 34 -27.25 -6.45 -1.03
N ILE A 35 -26.90 -7.72 -1.30
CA ILE A 35 -25.65 -8.32 -0.83
C ILE A 35 -24.44 -7.56 -1.39
N SER A 36 -24.48 -7.14 -2.65
CA SER A 36 -23.40 -6.34 -3.24
C SER A 36 -23.20 -5.02 -2.51
N ILE A 37 -24.29 -4.27 -2.26
CA ILE A 37 -24.26 -3.00 -1.52
C ILE A 37 -23.77 -3.23 -0.09
N TYR A 38 -24.29 -4.25 0.59
CA TYR A 38 -23.87 -4.60 1.96
C TYR A 38 -22.37 -4.96 2.02
N MET A 39 -21.88 -5.75 1.07
CA MET A 39 -20.46 -6.11 0.99
C MET A 39 -19.57 -4.91 0.64
N GLU A 40 -20.06 -3.95 -0.15
CA GLU A 40 -19.33 -2.70 -0.41
C GLU A 40 -19.27 -1.81 0.84
N GLU A 41 -20.36 -1.70 1.61
CA GLU A 41 -20.35 -0.95 2.87
C GLU A 41 -19.45 -1.59 3.93
N GLN A 42 -19.35 -2.92 3.98
CA GLN A 42 -18.43 -3.61 4.89
C GLN A 42 -16.96 -3.41 4.52
N LYS A 43 -16.66 -3.06 3.26
CA LYS A 43 -15.30 -2.72 2.83
C LYS A 43 -14.91 -1.28 3.15
N LYS A 44 -15.90 -0.43 3.47
CA LYS A 44 -15.66 0.97 3.79
C LYS A 44 -14.80 1.11 5.05
N ILE A 45 -13.83 2.02 5.01
CA ILE A 45 -13.02 2.37 6.17
C ILE A 45 -13.91 3.08 7.18
N LYS A 46 -14.12 2.46 8.33
CA LYS A 46 -14.92 3.02 9.44
C LYS A 46 -13.97 3.67 10.43
N LEU A 47 -14.23 4.92 10.74
CA LEU A 47 -13.46 5.70 11.70
C LEU A 47 -14.29 5.90 12.97
N GLY A 48 -13.78 5.38 14.10
CA GLY A 48 -14.48 5.40 15.40
C GLY A 48 -14.36 6.72 16.17
N GLY A 49 -13.56 7.66 15.69
CA GLY A 49 -13.17 8.88 16.42
C GLY A 49 -11.97 8.64 17.34
N GLY A 50 -11.60 9.66 18.13
CA GLY A 50 -10.38 9.62 18.95
C GLY A 50 -9.16 10.19 18.21
N THR A 51 -8.03 9.49 18.25
CA THR A 51 -6.81 9.92 17.56
C THR A 51 -6.63 9.12 16.27
N ILE A 52 -6.52 9.83 15.14
CA ILE A 52 -6.31 9.22 13.82
C ILE A 52 -4.96 9.65 13.26
N ALA A 53 -4.10 8.70 12.90
CA ALA A 53 -2.88 8.96 12.17
C ALA A 53 -3.12 8.80 10.65
N ILE A 54 -2.87 9.85 9.88
CA ILE A 54 -2.94 9.82 8.42
C ILE A 54 -1.52 9.72 7.88
N VAL A 55 -1.21 8.62 7.20
CA VAL A 55 0.12 8.32 6.66
C VAL A 55 0.06 8.33 5.12
N PRO A 56 0.19 9.51 4.49
CA PRO A 56 0.07 9.62 3.05
C PRO A 56 1.39 9.35 2.34
N GLY A 57 1.33 8.60 1.24
CA GLY A 57 2.50 8.33 0.42
C GLY A 57 2.18 7.72 -0.93
N ALA A 58 3.17 7.72 -1.83
CA ALA A 58 3.05 7.00 -3.09
C ALA A 58 3.28 5.49 -2.89
N PHE A 59 4.20 5.14 -1.97
CA PHE A 59 4.52 3.76 -1.57
C PHE A 59 4.73 2.79 -2.74
N LYS A 60 5.67 3.09 -3.62
CA LYS A 60 5.86 2.35 -4.88
C LYS A 60 7.26 1.77 -5.02
N PRO A 61 7.49 0.57 -4.51
CA PRO A 61 6.62 -0.22 -3.65
C PRO A 61 6.74 0.19 -2.16
N PRO A 62 5.78 -0.18 -1.31
CA PRO A 62 5.98 -0.12 0.14
C PRO A 62 7.03 -1.15 0.56
N HIS A 63 7.66 -0.92 1.71
CA HIS A 63 8.72 -1.77 2.26
C HIS A 63 8.75 -1.72 3.78
N LYS A 64 9.55 -2.56 4.41
CA LYS A 64 9.67 -2.71 5.87
C LYS A 64 9.87 -1.39 6.62
N GLY A 65 10.66 -0.44 6.05
CA GLY A 65 10.80 0.87 6.67
C GLY A 65 9.50 1.71 6.69
N HIS A 66 8.64 1.56 5.69
CA HIS A 66 7.31 2.15 5.71
C HIS A 66 6.38 1.42 6.70
N ALA A 67 6.46 0.09 6.75
CA ALA A 67 5.68 -0.71 7.69
C ALA A 67 6.04 -0.41 9.14
N ASP A 68 7.32 -0.22 9.43
CA ASP A 68 7.78 0.18 10.76
C ASP A 68 7.23 1.56 11.15
N MET A 69 7.24 2.52 10.26
CA MET A 69 6.61 3.82 10.47
C MET A 69 5.11 3.67 10.80
N VAL A 70 4.39 2.85 10.07
CA VAL A 70 2.96 2.58 10.33
C VAL A 70 2.76 1.90 11.67
N ARG A 71 3.61 0.92 12.05
CA ARG A 71 3.57 0.26 13.36
C ARG A 71 3.82 1.23 14.51
N GLN A 72 4.73 2.20 14.34
CA GLN A 72 4.95 3.24 15.35
C GLN A 72 3.68 4.10 15.51
N TYR A 73 3.03 4.49 14.40
CA TYR A 73 1.76 5.23 14.49
C TYR A 73 0.60 4.39 15.04
N ALA A 74 0.57 3.10 14.78
CA ALA A 74 -0.44 2.19 15.36
C ALA A 74 -0.34 2.06 16.88
N GLN A 75 0.80 2.44 17.48
CA GLN A 75 0.97 2.53 18.93
C GLN A 75 0.62 3.92 19.48
N MET A 76 0.55 4.95 18.64
CA MET A 76 0.33 6.35 19.03
C MET A 76 -1.12 6.80 18.80
N ALA A 77 -1.86 6.13 17.93
CA ALA A 77 -3.19 6.51 17.50
C ALA A 77 -4.17 5.34 17.67
N ASP A 78 -5.44 5.66 17.89
CA ASP A 78 -6.51 4.67 17.93
C ASP A 78 -6.70 4.02 16.57
N GLU A 79 -6.51 4.79 15.49
CA GLU A 79 -6.62 4.35 14.11
C GLU A 79 -5.51 4.94 13.23
N VAL A 80 -5.05 4.16 12.26
CA VAL A 80 -4.07 4.59 11.26
C VAL A 80 -4.63 4.40 9.86
N VAL A 81 -4.70 5.47 9.10
CA VAL A 81 -5.08 5.43 7.69
C VAL A 81 -3.84 5.62 6.82
N VAL A 82 -3.39 4.56 6.19
CA VAL A 82 -2.36 4.63 5.15
C VAL A 82 -3.02 5.05 3.85
N LEU A 83 -2.68 6.23 3.35
CA LEU A 83 -3.32 6.81 2.19
C LEU A 83 -2.41 6.78 0.97
N ILE A 84 -2.72 5.88 0.04
CA ILE A 84 -2.01 5.75 -1.23
C ILE A 84 -2.64 6.69 -2.24
N SER A 85 -1.84 7.53 -2.91
CA SER A 85 -2.35 8.35 -4.01
C SER A 85 -2.02 7.75 -5.38
N LYS A 86 -2.92 7.92 -6.34
CA LYS A 86 -2.66 7.61 -7.75
C LYS A 86 -1.87 8.78 -8.36
N PRO A 87 -0.62 8.62 -8.80
CA PRO A 87 0.15 9.70 -9.38
C PRO A 87 -0.34 9.99 -10.81
N LEU A 88 -0.67 11.25 -11.09
CA LEU A 88 -1.16 11.67 -12.40
C LEU A 88 -0.06 11.82 -13.46
N LYS A 89 1.19 12.03 -13.08
CA LYS A 89 2.23 12.45 -14.03
C LYS A 89 3.54 11.65 -14.00
N GLN A 90 3.82 10.92 -12.95
CA GLN A 90 5.08 10.18 -12.82
C GLN A 90 4.84 8.79 -12.23
N ALA A 91 4.46 7.87 -13.10
CA ALA A 91 4.45 6.46 -12.75
C ALA A 91 5.83 6.02 -12.25
N ARG A 92 5.87 5.36 -11.11
CA ARG A 92 7.09 4.68 -10.65
C ARG A 92 7.19 3.35 -11.37
N LYS A 93 8.30 3.18 -12.10
CA LYS A 93 8.53 1.99 -12.91
C LYS A 93 9.67 1.16 -12.34
N LEU A 94 9.57 -0.12 -12.54
CA LEU A 94 10.66 -1.06 -12.38
C LEU A 94 11.68 -0.88 -13.53
N PRO A 95 12.93 -1.37 -13.39
CA PRO A 95 13.93 -1.30 -14.46
C PRO A 95 13.48 -1.93 -15.79
N ASN A 96 12.61 -2.95 -15.75
CA ASN A 96 12.01 -3.57 -16.93
C ASN A 96 10.91 -2.72 -17.61
N GLY A 97 10.60 -1.54 -17.08
CA GLY A 97 9.58 -0.62 -17.60
C GLY A 97 8.16 -0.84 -17.05
N ARG A 98 7.88 -1.94 -16.30
CA ARG A 98 6.58 -2.17 -15.67
C ARG A 98 6.28 -1.08 -14.64
N GLU A 99 5.11 -0.51 -14.71
CA GLU A 99 4.63 0.44 -13.70
C GLU A 99 4.16 -0.29 -12.43
N ILE A 100 4.50 0.28 -11.27
CA ILE A 100 3.96 -0.15 -9.97
C ILE A 100 2.68 0.64 -9.74
N THR A 101 1.54 -0.02 -9.73
CA THR A 101 0.23 0.60 -9.57
C THR A 101 -0.10 0.90 -8.10
N ALA A 102 -1.20 1.59 -7.84
CA ALA A 102 -1.71 1.75 -6.47
C ALA A 102 -2.24 0.43 -5.92
N GLU A 103 -2.84 -0.37 -6.78
CA GLU A 103 -3.37 -1.70 -6.49
C GLU A 103 -2.25 -2.70 -6.14
N ASP A 104 -1.11 -2.65 -6.85
CA ASP A 104 0.09 -3.41 -6.45
C ASP A 104 0.54 -3.00 -5.04
N SER A 105 0.60 -1.68 -4.79
CA SER A 105 1.02 -1.16 -3.49
C SER A 105 0.08 -1.57 -2.37
N LEU A 106 -1.24 -1.60 -2.61
CA LEU A 106 -2.24 -2.03 -1.65
C LEU A 106 -2.02 -3.49 -1.24
N LYS A 107 -1.82 -4.39 -2.21
CA LYS A 107 -1.54 -5.80 -1.94
C LYS A 107 -0.22 -6.01 -1.19
N ILE A 108 0.83 -5.22 -1.51
CA ILE A 108 2.10 -5.30 -0.79
C ILE A 108 1.95 -4.77 0.64
N TRP A 109 1.12 -3.75 0.86
CA TRP A 109 0.81 -3.28 2.21
C TRP A 109 0.13 -4.36 3.06
N ASP A 110 -0.78 -5.12 2.48
CA ASP A 110 -1.45 -6.24 3.16
C ASP A 110 -0.43 -7.29 3.66
N LEU A 111 0.59 -7.60 2.86
CA LEU A 111 1.71 -8.45 3.29
C LEU A 111 2.52 -7.89 4.45
N LEU A 112 2.59 -6.57 4.58
CA LEU A 112 3.46 -5.89 5.54
C LEU A 112 2.78 -5.59 6.87
N VAL A 113 1.51 -5.23 6.85
CA VAL A 113 0.78 -4.72 8.02
C VAL A 113 -0.65 -5.26 8.14
N GLY A 114 -1.03 -6.26 7.33
CA GLY A 114 -2.36 -6.89 7.41
C GLY A 114 -2.67 -7.56 8.75
N ASP A 115 -1.66 -7.71 9.61
CA ASP A 115 -1.77 -8.21 10.99
C ASP A 115 -2.22 -7.13 12.00
N LEU A 116 -2.25 -5.86 11.62
CA LEU A 116 -2.56 -4.75 12.53
C LEU A 116 -4.04 -4.39 12.46
N PRO A 117 -4.81 -4.61 13.54
CA PRO A 117 -6.27 -4.45 13.52
C PRO A 117 -6.73 -2.99 13.43
N ASN A 118 -5.88 -2.04 13.83
CA ASN A 118 -6.17 -0.60 13.80
C ASN A 118 -5.51 0.13 12.63
N VAL A 119 -5.04 -0.62 11.62
CA VAL A 119 -4.44 -0.03 10.40
C VAL A 119 -5.34 -0.33 9.22
N THR A 120 -5.73 0.70 8.51
CA THR A 120 -6.50 0.59 7.27
C THR A 120 -5.76 1.24 6.13
N ILE A 121 -5.83 0.63 4.96
CA ILE A 121 -5.14 1.10 3.77
C ILE A 121 -6.17 1.51 2.73
N GLY A 122 -6.10 2.77 2.29
CA GLY A 122 -6.98 3.30 1.26
C GLY A 122 -6.22 3.88 0.08
N VAL A 123 -6.83 3.82 -1.09
CA VAL A 123 -6.34 4.46 -2.31
C VAL A 123 -7.16 5.72 -2.57
N PHE A 124 -6.53 6.88 -2.56
CA PHE A 124 -7.21 8.12 -2.88
C PHE A 124 -7.31 8.31 -4.39
N ASN A 125 -8.55 8.30 -4.89
CA ASN A 125 -8.86 8.32 -6.31
C ASN A 125 -9.54 9.63 -6.72
N ASP A 126 -8.75 10.72 -6.82
CA ASP A 126 -9.21 12.00 -7.32
C ASP A 126 -8.29 12.49 -8.45
N PRO A 127 -8.81 12.76 -9.65
CA PRO A 127 -8.02 13.20 -10.79
C PRO A 127 -7.38 14.59 -10.59
N ASP A 128 -7.93 15.42 -9.71
CA ASP A 128 -7.44 16.77 -9.42
C ASP A 128 -6.39 16.79 -8.31
N ILE A 129 -6.35 15.77 -7.46
CA ILE A 129 -5.40 15.65 -6.36
C ILE A 129 -4.09 15.00 -6.84
N ARG A 130 -3.02 15.79 -6.85
CA ARG A 130 -1.75 15.42 -7.50
C ARG A 130 -0.69 14.85 -6.55
N SER A 131 -0.91 14.91 -5.26
CA SER A 131 0.07 14.44 -4.28
C SER A 131 -0.58 13.74 -3.09
N PRO A 132 0.12 12.80 -2.43
CA PRO A 132 -0.36 12.18 -1.20
C PRO A 132 -0.67 13.21 -0.10
N MET A 133 0.12 14.29 -0.04
CA MET A 133 -0.08 15.41 0.87
C MET A 133 -1.42 16.11 0.65
N SER A 134 -1.72 16.42 -0.62
CA SER A 134 -2.99 17.06 -0.97
C SER A 134 -4.18 16.15 -0.65
N ALA A 135 -4.02 14.83 -0.78
CA ALA A 135 -5.03 13.86 -0.38
C ALA A 135 -5.28 13.90 1.15
N ALA A 136 -4.20 13.92 1.96
CA ALA A 136 -4.32 14.04 3.41
C ALA A 136 -5.01 15.35 3.82
N TYR A 137 -4.68 16.47 3.17
CA TYR A 137 -5.35 17.73 3.41
C TYR A 137 -6.82 17.73 2.99
N ALA A 138 -7.19 17.01 1.94
CA ALA A 138 -8.57 16.92 1.48
C ALA A 138 -9.45 16.17 2.50
N ILE A 139 -8.99 15.02 3.00
CA ILE A 139 -9.76 14.21 3.95
C ILE A 139 -9.77 14.75 5.38
N ALA A 140 -8.78 15.57 5.75
CA ALA A 140 -8.69 16.24 7.05
C ALA A 140 -8.97 17.77 6.95
N GLY A 141 -9.48 18.21 5.83
CA GLY A 141 -9.72 19.63 5.54
C GLY A 141 -11.00 20.18 6.14
N ALA A 142 -11.57 21.18 5.44
CA ALA A 142 -12.79 21.86 5.88
C ALA A 142 -13.97 20.88 6.00
N PRO A 143 -14.85 21.04 7.01
CA PRO A 143 -15.97 20.12 7.26
C PRO A 143 -16.86 19.89 6.04
N ALA A 144 -17.16 20.94 5.27
CA ALA A 144 -18.02 20.88 4.09
C ALA A 144 -17.46 19.98 2.95
N ASP A 145 -16.14 19.88 2.84
CA ASP A 145 -15.49 19.14 1.75
C ASP A 145 -15.06 17.74 2.19
N ARG A 146 -15.04 17.47 3.49
CA ARG A 146 -14.47 16.26 4.08
C ARG A 146 -15.21 14.99 3.67
N GLU A 147 -16.52 15.02 3.67
CA GLU A 147 -17.36 13.88 3.23
C GLU A 147 -17.14 13.55 1.76
N ALA A 148 -17.11 14.57 0.90
CA ALA A 148 -16.83 14.41 -0.51
C ALA A 148 -15.42 13.87 -0.77
N ALA A 149 -14.43 14.27 0.04
CA ALA A 149 -13.08 13.76 -0.05
C ALA A 149 -12.96 12.32 0.45
N ALA A 150 -13.61 11.98 1.55
CA ALA A 150 -13.65 10.63 2.10
C ALA A 150 -14.29 9.62 1.12
N ALA A 151 -15.34 10.03 0.40
CA ALA A 151 -15.97 9.21 -0.63
C ALA A 151 -15.05 8.87 -1.82
N LYS A 152 -13.93 9.58 -2.00
CA LYS A 152 -12.92 9.31 -3.03
C LYS A 152 -11.82 8.34 -2.61
N VAL A 153 -11.87 7.86 -1.37
CA VAL A 153 -10.97 6.81 -0.88
C VAL A 153 -11.56 5.45 -1.24
N GLU A 154 -10.85 4.61 -1.95
CA GLU A 154 -11.23 3.22 -2.24
C GLU A 154 -10.64 2.30 -1.14
N PRO A 155 -11.45 1.48 -0.50
CA PRO A 155 -12.83 1.05 -0.83
C PRO A 155 -13.96 1.99 -0.39
N GLY A 156 -13.68 3.14 0.09
CA GLY A 156 -14.58 4.10 0.71
C GLY A 156 -14.14 4.37 2.15
N MET A 157 -14.42 5.56 2.68
CA MET A 157 -14.03 5.95 4.02
C MET A 157 -15.14 6.80 4.66
N ASP A 158 -15.35 6.67 5.96
CA ASP A 158 -16.20 7.60 6.68
C ASP A 158 -15.50 8.96 6.82
N ALA A 159 -16.27 10.03 6.80
CA ALA A 159 -15.71 11.36 7.08
C ALA A 159 -15.21 11.42 8.53
N ILE A 160 -14.02 12.03 8.70
CA ILE A 160 -13.44 12.24 10.02
C ILE A 160 -14.38 13.14 10.83
N GLN A 161 -14.71 12.72 12.05
CA GLN A 161 -15.68 13.39 12.88
C GLN A 161 -15.10 14.63 13.58
N PRO A 162 -15.93 15.65 13.86
CA PRO A 162 -15.52 16.79 14.68
C PRO A 162 -14.92 16.37 16.04
N GLY A 163 -13.88 17.08 16.48
CA GLY A 163 -13.19 16.80 17.74
C GLY A 163 -12.13 15.69 17.65
N THR A 164 -11.96 15.06 16.49
CA THR A 164 -10.91 14.06 16.30
C THR A 164 -9.51 14.69 16.33
N GLU A 165 -8.59 14.03 17.02
CA GLU A 165 -7.17 14.39 17.01
C GLU A 165 -6.50 13.78 15.78
N ILE A 166 -5.76 14.60 15.04
CA ILE A 166 -5.09 14.20 13.80
C ILE A 166 -3.57 14.20 13.96
N ILE A 167 -2.95 13.08 13.71
CA ILE A 167 -1.52 12.94 13.51
C ILE A 167 -1.24 12.88 12.00
N LEU A 168 -0.38 13.77 11.51
CA LEU A 168 0.09 13.71 10.12
C LEU A 168 1.41 12.97 10.06
N GLY A 169 1.38 11.78 9.49
CA GLY A 169 2.50 10.87 9.42
C GLY A 169 3.71 11.46 8.70
N ALA A 170 4.84 11.51 9.39
CA ALA A 170 6.13 11.92 8.87
C ALA A 170 7.26 11.19 9.59
N SER A 171 8.40 11.07 8.92
CA SER A 171 9.63 10.57 9.54
C SER A 171 10.66 11.69 9.67
N THR A 172 11.69 11.45 10.49
CA THR A 172 12.83 12.38 10.59
C THR A 172 13.69 12.39 9.32
N LYS A 173 13.49 11.43 8.41
CA LYS A 173 14.23 11.31 7.16
C LYS A 173 13.97 12.51 6.25
N GLY A 174 15.04 13.16 5.79
CA GLY A 174 14.96 14.19 4.75
C GLY A 174 14.14 15.43 5.08
N GLY A 175 13.77 15.64 6.35
CA GLY A 175 12.97 16.78 6.76
C GLY A 175 11.49 16.67 6.38
N ASP A 176 10.97 15.47 6.32
CA ASP A 176 9.56 15.14 6.00
C ASP A 176 8.56 15.96 6.82
N ALA A 177 8.83 16.19 8.13
CA ALA A 177 7.97 16.98 9.00
C ALA A 177 7.74 18.43 8.50
N LYS A 178 8.70 18.98 7.77
CA LYS A 178 8.55 20.34 7.19
C LYS A 178 7.39 20.45 6.20
N ARG A 179 6.96 19.34 5.62
CA ARG A 179 5.80 19.30 4.72
C ARG A 179 4.50 19.72 5.42
N TRP A 180 4.46 19.56 6.74
CA TRP A 180 3.28 19.81 7.54
C TRP A 180 3.24 21.18 8.21
N THR A 181 4.23 22.06 7.94
CA THR A 181 4.33 23.39 8.59
C THR A 181 3.10 24.27 8.37
N ALA A 182 2.40 24.07 7.25
CA ALA A 182 1.19 24.82 6.93
C ALA A 182 -0.11 24.08 7.30
N ALA A 183 0.00 22.89 7.92
CA ALA A 183 -1.15 22.04 8.18
C ALA A 183 -2.25 22.69 9.02
N GLN A 184 -1.88 23.50 10.01
CA GLN A 184 -2.82 24.25 10.86
C GLN A 184 -3.77 25.17 10.10
N LYS A 185 -3.42 25.59 8.88
CA LYS A 185 -4.34 26.37 8.04
C LYS A 185 -5.48 25.54 7.46
N TYR A 186 -5.28 24.23 7.41
CA TYR A 186 -6.19 23.29 6.76
C TYR A 186 -6.85 22.34 7.76
N ILE A 187 -6.19 22.08 8.88
CA ILE A 187 -6.62 21.11 9.89
C ILE A 187 -6.68 21.83 11.23
N GLY A 188 -7.86 22.07 11.75
CA GLY A 188 -8.07 22.65 13.08
C GLY A 188 -7.58 24.08 13.30
N GLY A 189 -7.04 24.73 12.28
CA GLY A 189 -6.33 26.00 12.41
C GLY A 189 -7.15 27.26 12.13
N GLY A 190 -8.44 27.16 11.84
CA GLY A 190 -9.31 28.30 11.51
C GLY A 190 -10.58 28.34 12.33
N PRO A 191 -11.40 29.38 12.20
CA PRO A 191 -12.68 29.49 12.88
C PRO A 191 -13.68 28.35 12.59
N GLU A 192 -13.44 27.61 11.52
CA GLU A 192 -14.23 26.42 11.15
C GLU A 192 -13.50 25.11 11.45
N GLY A 193 -12.29 25.18 12.04
CA GLY A 193 -11.49 24.01 12.37
C GLY A 193 -12.09 23.24 13.55
N ASP A 194 -12.58 22.06 13.24
CA ASP A 194 -13.20 21.16 14.20
C ASP A 194 -12.34 19.92 14.51
N LEU A 195 -11.20 19.76 13.84
CA LEU A 195 -10.19 18.73 14.11
C LEU A 195 -9.01 19.32 14.89
N ILE A 196 -8.40 18.51 15.73
CA ILE A 196 -7.27 18.91 16.56
C ILE A 196 -5.99 18.34 15.95
N LEU A 197 -5.16 19.20 15.36
CA LEU A 197 -3.86 18.76 14.85
C LEU A 197 -2.87 18.59 15.99
N ILE A 198 -2.35 17.37 16.15
CA ILE A 198 -1.21 17.11 17.03
C ILE A 198 0.04 17.70 16.35
N ASP A 199 0.86 18.42 17.14
CA ASP A 199 2.06 19.07 16.62
C ASP A 199 2.93 18.07 15.85
N PRO A 200 3.16 18.27 14.56
CA PRO A 200 3.98 17.38 13.76
C PRO A 200 5.40 17.17 14.30
N ALA A 201 5.96 18.17 15.03
CA ALA A 201 7.28 18.03 15.65
C ALA A 201 7.28 16.98 16.78
N MET A 202 6.14 16.75 17.42
CA MET A 202 5.99 15.78 18.50
C MET A 202 5.59 14.37 18.02
N SER A 203 5.09 14.28 16.80
CA SER A 203 4.58 13.05 16.22
C SER A 203 5.46 12.46 15.11
N VAL A 204 6.65 13.02 14.90
CA VAL A 204 7.64 12.50 13.95
C VAL A 204 8.22 11.19 14.44
N VAL A 205 8.24 10.16 13.59
CA VAL A 205 8.82 8.87 13.93
C VAL A 205 10.24 8.70 13.35
N LYS A 206 11.05 7.90 14.04
CA LYS A 206 12.40 7.58 13.55
C LYS A 206 12.29 6.55 12.41
N PRO A 207 12.97 6.74 11.27
CA PRO A 207 12.98 5.74 10.22
C PRO A 207 13.74 4.50 10.66
N LEU A 208 13.25 3.33 10.25
CA LEU A 208 14.01 2.09 10.41
C LEU A 208 15.25 2.13 9.52
N GLU A 209 16.39 1.80 10.11
CA GLU A 209 17.67 1.70 9.43
C GLU A 209 18.00 0.24 9.13
N ARG A 210 18.71 -0.01 8.03
CA ARG A 210 19.29 -1.30 7.69
C ARG A 210 20.56 -1.54 8.52
N ASP A 211 21.14 -2.73 8.42
CA ASP A 211 22.38 -3.10 9.12
C ASP A 211 23.58 -2.21 8.74
N ASP A 212 23.55 -1.59 7.56
CA ASP A 212 24.55 -0.62 7.09
C ASP A 212 24.33 0.80 7.64
N GLY A 213 23.30 1.01 8.46
CA GLY A 213 22.94 2.31 9.04
C GLY A 213 22.15 3.22 8.10
N GLU A 214 21.89 2.81 6.87
CA GLU A 214 21.09 3.57 5.91
C GLU A 214 19.59 3.26 6.06
N PRO A 215 18.70 4.24 5.91
CA PRO A 215 17.27 3.99 5.97
C PRO A 215 16.79 3.27 4.72
N TYR A 216 15.81 2.39 4.87
CA TYR A 216 15.15 1.71 3.75
C TYR A 216 14.65 2.70 2.69
N SER A 217 14.82 2.34 1.40
CA SER A 217 14.45 3.16 0.27
C SER A 217 13.67 2.38 -0.79
N ALA A 218 12.54 2.93 -1.23
CA ALA A 218 11.78 2.35 -2.33
C ALA A 218 12.55 2.40 -3.68
N THR A 219 13.55 3.27 -3.80
CA THR A 219 14.42 3.31 -4.99
C THR A 219 15.34 2.10 -5.01
N ASP A 220 16.03 1.82 -3.91
CA ASP A 220 16.91 0.66 -3.79
C ASP A 220 16.11 -0.64 -3.99
N MET A 221 14.92 -0.73 -3.40
CA MET A 221 14.06 -1.89 -3.62
C MET A 221 13.69 -2.08 -5.11
N ARG A 222 13.40 -0.99 -5.84
CA ARG A 222 13.14 -1.10 -7.30
C ARG A 222 14.36 -1.57 -8.08
N GLU A 223 15.55 -1.15 -7.71
CA GLU A 223 16.79 -1.60 -8.32
C GLU A 223 17.01 -3.10 -8.11
N LEU A 224 16.81 -3.59 -6.88
CA LEU A 224 16.87 -5.02 -6.57
C LEU A 224 15.82 -5.83 -7.36
N LEU A 225 14.62 -5.30 -7.53
CA LEU A 225 13.55 -5.91 -8.32
C LEU A 225 13.88 -5.98 -9.82
N GLY A 226 14.85 -5.21 -10.30
CA GLY A 226 15.34 -5.28 -11.68
C GLY A 226 16.03 -6.62 -12.01
N ASP A 227 16.62 -7.27 -11.02
CA ASP A 227 17.22 -8.59 -11.12
C ASP A 227 16.81 -9.43 -9.88
N ALA A 228 15.50 -9.61 -9.75
CA ALA A 228 14.90 -10.17 -8.53
C ALA A 228 15.41 -11.58 -8.20
N GLN A 229 15.67 -12.43 -9.21
CA GLN A 229 16.11 -13.81 -9.00
C GLN A 229 17.48 -13.89 -8.32
N ASN A 230 18.37 -12.94 -8.60
CA ASN A 230 19.69 -12.88 -7.99
C ASN A 230 19.71 -12.09 -6.68
N ASN A 231 18.63 -11.38 -6.35
CA ASN A 231 18.55 -10.50 -5.19
C ASN A 231 17.55 -10.99 -4.12
N ILE A 232 17.15 -12.27 -4.11
CA ILE A 232 16.17 -12.81 -3.14
C ILE A 232 16.54 -12.47 -1.68
N PRO A 233 17.78 -12.72 -1.18
CA PRO A 233 18.11 -12.41 0.20
C PRO A 233 18.00 -10.91 0.53
N ALA A 234 18.40 -10.04 -0.40
CA ALA A 234 18.28 -8.60 -0.22
C ALA A 234 16.82 -8.14 -0.24
N LEU A 235 15.97 -8.73 -1.09
CA LEU A 235 14.53 -8.46 -1.11
C LEU A 235 13.84 -8.95 0.17
N GLU A 236 14.28 -10.07 0.77
CA GLU A 236 13.78 -10.53 2.07
C GLU A 236 14.05 -9.52 3.18
N ASP A 237 15.13 -8.78 3.12
CA ASP A 237 15.38 -7.70 4.07
C ASP A 237 14.36 -6.55 3.91
N PHE A 238 13.93 -6.25 2.68
CA PHE A 238 12.97 -5.17 2.40
C PHE A 238 11.51 -5.52 2.72
N ILE A 239 11.10 -6.79 2.52
CA ILE A 239 9.68 -7.17 2.58
C ILE A 239 9.38 -8.19 3.69
N GLY A 240 10.41 -8.75 4.29
CA GLY A 240 10.30 -9.84 5.25
C GLY A 240 10.53 -11.20 4.61
N LYS A 241 11.10 -12.08 5.42
CA LYS A 241 11.42 -13.45 5.01
C LYS A 241 10.15 -14.21 4.64
N GLY A 242 10.16 -14.84 3.48
CA GLY A 242 9.02 -15.62 2.98
C GLY A 242 8.01 -14.83 2.14
N ASN A 243 8.03 -13.49 2.16
CA ASN A 243 7.09 -12.66 1.39
C ASN A 243 7.56 -12.36 -0.04
N VAL A 244 8.81 -12.70 -0.38
CA VAL A 244 9.37 -12.40 -1.72
C VAL A 244 8.63 -13.10 -2.84
N PRO A 245 8.25 -14.39 -2.76
CA PRO A 245 7.49 -15.04 -3.83
C PRO A 245 6.18 -14.33 -4.15
N GLU A 246 5.44 -13.90 -3.11
CA GLU A 246 4.17 -13.20 -3.29
C GLU A 246 4.39 -11.76 -3.80
N LEU A 247 5.40 -11.05 -3.31
CA LEU A 247 5.83 -9.77 -3.87
C LEU A 247 6.09 -9.87 -5.37
N LEU A 248 6.85 -10.87 -5.80
CA LEU A 248 7.17 -11.09 -7.22
C LEU A 248 5.92 -11.43 -8.03
N SER A 249 5.01 -12.22 -7.48
CA SER A 249 3.70 -12.52 -8.08
C SER A 249 2.87 -11.25 -8.28
N ILE A 250 2.71 -10.44 -7.25
CA ILE A 250 1.98 -9.14 -7.30
C ILE A 250 2.58 -8.24 -8.38
N LEU A 251 3.90 -8.19 -8.45
CA LEU A 251 4.61 -7.35 -9.42
C LEU A 251 4.77 -8.01 -10.80
N GLY A 252 4.24 -9.23 -11.03
CA GLY A 252 4.37 -9.93 -12.30
C GLY A 252 5.82 -10.23 -12.69
N LEU A 253 6.69 -10.43 -11.70
CA LEU A 253 8.11 -10.75 -11.86
C LEU A 253 8.42 -12.21 -11.54
N GLY A 254 7.48 -12.94 -10.95
CA GLY A 254 7.58 -14.37 -10.73
C GLY A 254 7.50 -15.12 -12.06
N ALA A 255 8.33 -16.16 -12.26
CA ALA A 255 7.95 -17.20 -13.19
C ALA A 255 6.58 -17.73 -12.75
N PRO A 256 5.67 -18.13 -13.68
CA PRO A 256 4.48 -18.86 -13.29
C PRO A 256 4.94 -19.95 -12.34
N ILE A 257 4.34 -20.04 -11.18
CA ILE A 257 4.49 -21.20 -10.31
C ILE A 257 3.82 -22.31 -11.13
N GLU A 258 4.57 -22.97 -12.01
CA GLU A 258 4.18 -24.25 -12.52
C GLU A 258 3.96 -25.08 -11.26
N GLU A 259 2.71 -25.41 -11.01
CA GLU A 259 2.34 -26.32 -9.94
C GLU A 259 3.30 -27.51 -10.02
N ILE A 260 4.23 -27.58 -9.07
CA ILE A 260 4.98 -28.80 -8.81
C ILE A 260 4.00 -29.75 -8.10
N SER A 261 2.86 -29.96 -8.74
CA SER A 261 1.89 -30.98 -8.44
C SER A 261 2.10 -32.07 -9.45
N GLY A 262 3.06 -32.94 -9.21
CA GLY A 262 3.10 -34.16 -9.99
C GLY A 262 4.46 -34.69 -10.35
N MET A 263 5.39 -34.82 -9.42
CA MET A 263 6.34 -35.92 -9.49
C MET A 263 5.95 -36.98 -8.48
N GLY A 264 4.78 -37.59 -8.77
CA GLY A 264 4.43 -38.89 -8.27
C GLY A 264 5.37 -39.94 -8.87
N ASN A 265 5.93 -40.76 -8.00
CA ASN A 265 6.59 -42.02 -8.27
C ASN A 265 6.15 -42.69 -9.59
N GLY A 266 7.10 -42.94 -10.49
CA GLY A 266 6.87 -43.71 -11.72
C GLY A 266 8.14 -44.33 -12.25
N ALA A 267 8.46 -45.52 -11.72
CA ALA A 267 9.08 -46.66 -12.37
C ALA A 267 10.38 -46.51 -13.20
N VAL A 268 11.36 -47.17 -12.69
CA VAL A 268 12.50 -47.81 -13.35
C VAL A 268 12.14 -48.41 -14.72
N GLY A 269 12.88 -48.04 -15.77
CA GLY A 269 12.86 -48.70 -17.07
C GLY A 269 14.10 -48.33 -17.87
N GLY A 270 15.03 -49.23 -17.99
CA GLY A 270 16.32 -49.09 -18.67
C GLY A 270 16.18 -48.98 -20.19
N GLY A 271 17.20 -48.42 -20.84
CA GLY A 271 17.31 -48.39 -22.31
C GLY A 271 18.49 -47.55 -22.79
N SER A 272 19.52 -48.23 -23.09
CA SER A 272 20.77 -47.97 -23.81
C SER A 272 20.80 -46.86 -24.88
N GLY A 273 21.90 -46.12 -24.92
CA GLY A 273 22.72 -45.93 -26.12
C GLY A 273 22.39 -44.72 -27.00
N GLY A 274 23.36 -43.81 -27.13
CA GLY A 274 23.33 -42.83 -28.21
C GLY A 274 24.26 -41.66 -27.98
N SER A 275 25.55 -41.83 -28.14
CA SER A 275 26.57 -40.80 -28.25
C SER A 275 26.43 -40.05 -29.59
N VAL A 276 26.35 -38.74 -29.58
CA VAL A 276 26.58 -37.85 -30.73
C VAL A 276 27.36 -36.58 -30.28
N PRO A 277 28.29 -36.09 -31.13
CA PRO A 277 29.48 -35.39 -30.67
C PRO A 277 29.35 -33.86 -30.61
N LEU A 278 30.23 -33.31 -29.81
CA LEU A 278 30.63 -31.91 -29.73
C LEU A 278 30.88 -31.26 -31.10
N ARG A 279 30.26 -30.10 -31.33
CA ARG A 279 30.74 -29.14 -32.34
C ARG A 279 31.16 -27.86 -31.60
N ARG A 280 32.47 -27.68 -31.53
CA ARG A 280 33.13 -26.42 -31.28
C ARG A 280 32.88 -25.48 -32.46
N SER A 281 32.55 -24.22 -32.23
CA SER A 281 32.91 -23.16 -33.11
C SER A 281 33.34 -21.93 -32.28
N SER A 282 34.52 -21.56 -32.58
CA SER A 282 35.39 -20.51 -32.10
C SER A 282 35.04 -19.14 -32.72
N SER A 283 35.51 -18.13 -32.02
CA SER A 283 36.06 -16.86 -32.53
C SER A 283 35.10 -15.70 -32.83
N GLY A 284 35.47 -14.56 -32.26
CA GLY A 284 35.16 -13.25 -32.77
C GLY A 284 35.50 -12.13 -31.78
N ARG A 285 36.71 -11.65 -31.91
CA ARG A 285 37.28 -10.46 -31.25
C ARG A 285 36.54 -9.16 -31.58
N GLY A 286 36.64 -8.17 -30.68
CA GLY A 286 36.85 -6.78 -31.04
C GLY A 286 36.46 -5.79 -29.95
N PRO A 287 37.38 -5.02 -29.38
CA PRO A 287 37.09 -3.93 -28.46
C PRO A 287 36.84 -2.63 -29.23
N GLY A 288 35.80 -1.92 -28.87
CA GLY A 288 35.47 -0.59 -29.38
C GLY A 288 35.43 0.45 -28.26
N ASN A 289 36.56 1.06 -28.09
CA ASN A 289 36.79 2.29 -27.32
C ASN A 289 35.97 3.44 -27.95
N ARG A 290 35.15 4.16 -27.17
CA ARG A 290 34.70 5.50 -27.57
C ARG A 290 34.67 6.44 -26.37
N ASP A 291 35.57 7.38 -26.51
CA ASP A 291 35.90 8.46 -25.62
C ASP A 291 34.76 9.39 -25.25
N ALA A 292 34.91 9.87 -24.06
CA ALA A 292 34.16 10.91 -23.39
C ALA A 292 34.20 12.26 -24.11
N LYS A 293 33.12 12.98 -24.10
CA LYS A 293 33.08 14.43 -24.21
C LYS A 293 32.40 15.06 -23.02
N LYS A 294 33.20 15.52 -22.05
CA LYS A 294 32.82 16.53 -21.05
C LYS A 294 32.44 17.83 -21.77
N LYS A 295 31.25 18.34 -21.52
CA LYS A 295 30.93 19.75 -21.76
C LYS A 295 30.58 20.40 -20.42
N SER A 296 31.52 21.20 -19.97
CA SER A 296 31.35 22.24 -18.96
C SER A 296 30.39 23.32 -19.49
N LYS A 297 29.39 23.73 -18.74
CA LYS A 297 28.67 24.98 -18.94
C LYS A 297 28.88 25.89 -17.75
N LYS A 298 29.54 27.02 -18.07
CA LYS A 298 29.80 28.19 -17.25
C LYS A 298 28.52 28.87 -16.80
N LYS A 299 28.61 29.42 -15.59
CA LYS A 299 27.69 30.40 -14.98
C LYS A 299 27.56 31.67 -15.82
N LYS A 300 26.38 32.21 -15.86
CA LYS A 300 26.09 33.63 -15.72
C LYS A 300 24.88 33.78 -14.79
#